data_2e6862d210bcb5589299001108bde63c
#
_entry.id   2e6862d210bcb5589299001108bde63c
#
_cell.length_a   1.000
_cell.length_b   1.000
_cell.length_c   1.000
_cell.angle_alpha   90.00
_cell.angle_beta   90.00
_cell.angle_gamma   90.00
#
_symmetry.space_group_name_H-M   'P 1'
#
loop_
_entity.id
_entity.type
_entity.pdbx_description
1 polymer ?
#
loop_
_entity_poly.entity_id
_entity_poly.type
_entity_poly.pdbx_seq_one_letter_code
_entity_poly.pdbx_strand_id
1 'polypeptide(L)'
;MGSEMCIRDRYNELFNDNVFNSRANINMSGGSETARYYVSLGISDDNGIMKVDKRNNYNSNIDLKKIYVRSNIDIDVTKTTTFSVKFSGNFDDYTGPIVSGNDLYRRAMATSPVLFPKYYMPDENHTSTSHILFGNAGDGNYINPYAEMIRGYKQYTNSVISAQAELNQKLDFITPGLSIKVFASTTRNSY
;
A
#
# COMPACT_ATOMS: atom_id res chain seq x y z
N MET A 1 -7.70 41.70 11.53
CA MET A 1 -6.81 40.80 10.75
C MET A 1 -6.34 39.71 11.69
N GLY A 2 -6.97 38.57 11.76
CA GLY A 2 -6.53 37.53 12.70
C GLY A 2 -7.44 36.32 12.90
N SER A 3 -8.41 36.09 12.06
CA SER A 3 -9.33 34.95 12.32
C SER A 3 -9.32 33.84 11.28
N GLU A 4 -8.41 33.89 10.32
CA GLU A 4 -8.25 32.81 9.31
C GLU A 4 -6.94 32.05 9.41
N MET A 5 -6.11 32.29 10.43
CA MET A 5 -5.00 31.40 10.80
C MET A 5 -5.55 30.16 11.50
N CYS A 6 -6.40 29.45 10.83
CA CYS A 6 -7.12 28.30 11.32
C CYS A 6 -6.44 27.01 10.90
N ILE A 7 -7.00 25.92 11.35
CA ILE A 7 -6.78 24.51 11.00
C ILE A 7 -6.30 24.33 9.54
N ARG A 8 -6.83 25.12 8.59
CA ARG A 8 -6.46 25.11 7.18
C ARG A 8 -4.98 25.47 6.93
N ASP A 9 -4.38 26.36 7.73
CA ASP A 9 -2.97 26.73 7.56
C ASP A 9 -2.05 25.60 7.98
N ARG A 10 -2.38 24.91 9.10
CA ARG A 10 -1.63 23.72 9.52
C ARG A 10 -1.74 22.59 8.49
N TYR A 11 -2.91 22.39 7.90
CA TYR A 11 -3.11 21.44 6.82
C TYR A 11 -2.22 21.79 5.62
N ASN A 12 -2.26 23.02 5.16
CA ASN A 12 -1.47 23.49 4.01
C ASN A 12 0.05 23.45 4.25
N GLU A 13 0.50 23.56 5.51
CA GLU A 13 1.90 23.39 5.88
C GLU A 13 2.39 21.96 5.71
N LEU A 14 1.53 20.97 5.95
CA LEU A 14 1.91 19.56 6.10
C LEU A 14 1.53 18.71 4.90
N PHE A 15 0.47 19.09 4.18
CA PHE A 15 -0.08 18.27 3.10
C PHE A 15 -0.02 19.00 1.76
N ASN A 16 0.13 18.21 0.70
CA ASN A 16 0.01 18.68 -0.68
C ASN A 16 -1.47 18.68 -1.10
N ASP A 17 -1.86 19.63 -1.93
CA ASP A 17 -3.22 19.71 -2.47
C ASP A 17 -3.51 18.61 -3.49
N ASN A 18 -2.46 18.12 -4.14
CA ASN A 18 -2.55 17.12 -5.19
C ASN A 18 -1.54 15.99 -4.95
N VAL A 19 -1.94 14.78 -5.28
CA VAL A 19 -1.09 13.60 -5.32
C VAL A 19 -1.31 12.87 -6.64
N PHE A 20 -0.26 12.26 -7.16
CA PHE A 20 -0.32 11.46 -8.36
C PHE A 20 -0.24 9.97 -8.00
N ASN A 21 -1.26 9.22 -8.40
CA ASN A 21 -1.31 7.77 -8.28
C ASN A 21 -1.42 7.17 -9.67
N SER A 22 -0.73 6.06 -9.92
CA SER A 22 -0.76 5.39 -11.21
C SER A 22 -1.20 3.95 -11.09
N ARG A 23 -1.97 3.47 -12.08
CA ARG A 23 -2.40 2.07 -12.15
C ARG A 23 -2.37 1.61 -13.61
N ALA A 24 -1.81 0.42 -13.81
CA ALA A 24 -1.80 -0.23 -15.11
C ALA A 24 -2.23 -1.70 -14.96
N ASN A 25 -3.04 -2.17 -15.90
CA ASN A 25 -3.48 -3.56 -15.95
C ASN A 25 -3.34 -4.09 -17.37
N ILE A 26 -2.72 -5.26 -17.49
CA ILE A 26 -2.57 -5.97 -18.76
C ILE A 26 -3.19 -7.35 -18.60
N ASN A 27 -4.07 -7.72 -19.52
CA ASN A 27 -4.71 -9.01 -19.53
C ASN A 27 -4.51 -9.67 -20.88
N MET A 28 -4.14 -10.93 -20.86
CA MET A 28 -4.02 -11.77 -22.04
C MET A 28 -4.83 -13.04 -21.85
N SER A 29 -5.58 -13.43 -22.86
CA SER A 29 -6.27 -14.71 -22.90
C SER A 29 -6.20 -15.30 -24.29
N GLY A 30 -6.17 -16.61 -24.35
CA GLY A 30 -6.15 -17.32 -25.61
C GLY A 30 -6.33 -18.82 -25.39
N GLY A 31 -6.35 -19.56 -26.47
CA GLY A 31 -6.46 -20.99 -26.38
C GLY A 31 -6.58 -21.67 -27.72
N SER A 32 -6.53 -22.98 -27.66
CA SER A 32 -6.79 -23.92 -28.74
C SER A 32 -7.92 -24.87 -28.35
N GLU A 33 -8.17 -25.89 -29.14
CA GLU A 33 -9.14 -26.95 -28.81
C GLU A 33 -8.76 -27.72 -27.53
N THR A 34 -7.48 -27.77 -27.21
CA THR A 34 -6.96 -28.57 -26.10
C THR A 34 -6.38 -27.77 -24.94
N ALA A 35 -6.18 -26.46 -25.09
CA ALA A 35 -5.61 -25.63 -24.02
C ALA A 35 -6.20 -24.23 -24.03
N ARG A 36 -6.49 -23.70 -22.86
CA ARG A 36 -6.96 -22.33 -22.63
C ARG A 36 -6.11 -21.68 -21.57
N TYR A 37 -5.78 -20.41 -21.75
CA TYR A 37 -5.03 -19.67 -20.77
C TYR A 37 -5.59 -18.25 -20.57
N TYR A 38 -5.39 -17.76 -19.37
CA TYR A 38 -5.63 -16.39 -18.98
C TYR A 38 -4.47 -15.92 -18.08
N VAL A 39 -3.86 -14.80 -18.44
CA VAL A 39 -2.82 -14.15 -17.64
C VAL A 39 -3.20 -12.70 -17.41
N SER A 40 -3.05 -12.23 -16.19
CA SER A 40 -3.30 -10.85 -15.78
C SER A 40 -2.12 -10.34 -14.98
N LEU A 41 -1.67 -9.13 -15.29
CA LEU A 41 -0.65 -8.38 -14.56
C LEU A 41 -1.24 -7.01 -14.22
N GLY A 42 -1.25 -6.67 -12.94
CA GLY A 42 -1.61 -5.35 -12.45
C GLY A 42 -0.46 -4.72 -11.68
N ILE A 43 -0.27 -3.43 -11.87
CA ILE A 43 0.72 -2.62 -11.15
C ILE A 43 0.00 -1.37 -10.65
N SER A 44 0.21 -1.01 -9.38
CA SER A 44 -0.22 0.28 -8.84
C SER A 44 0.89 0.93 -8.02
N ASP A 45 0.92 2.24 -8.09
CA ASP A 45 1.81 3.13 -7.34
C ASP A 45 0.93 4.20 -6.70
N ASP A 46 0.70 4.05 -5.38
CA ASP A 46 -0.16 4.90 -4.59
C ASP A 46 0.69 5.74 -3.63
N ASN A 47 0.69 7.04 -3.84
CA ASN A 47 1.47 8.01 -3.07
C ASN A 47 0.61 8.73 -2.04
N GLY A 48 1.19 9.12 -0.92
CA GLY A 48 0.53 9.92 0.10
C GLY A 48 0.61 11.42 -0.19
N ILE A 49 -0.24 12.19 0.50
CA ILE A 49 -0.32 13.65 0.35
C ILE A 49 0.63 14.43 1.25
N MET A 50 1.43 13.76 2.09
CA MET A 50 2.31 14.45 3.04
C MET A 50 3.47 15.14 2.33
N LYS A 51 3.82 16.35 2.78
CA LYS A 51 5.00 17.06 2.30
C LYS A 51 6.26 16.45 2.88
N VAL A 52 7.16 15.98 2.02
CA VAL A 52 8.46 15.46 2.44
C VAL A 52 9.39 16.61 2.81
N ASP A 53 10.03 16.53 3.98
CA ASP A 53 11.04 17.49 4.39
C ASP A 53 12.41 17.12 3.81
N LYS A 54 13.04 18.04 3.10
CA LYS A 54 14.36 17.85 2.49
C LYS A 54 15.51 17.80 3.50
N ARG A 55 15.26 18.09 4.78
CA ARG A 55 16.25 17.97 5.86
C ARG A 55 16.51 16.50 6.21
N ASN A 56 15.52 15.64 5.96
CA ASN A 56 15.66 14.21 6.16
C ASN A 56 16.27 13.54 4.92
N ASN A 57 17.07 12.51 5.15
CA ASN A 57 17.64 11.67 4.10
C ASN A 57 16.73 10.47 3.73
N TYR A 58 15.49 10.48 4.20
CA TYR A 58 14.49 9.46 3.93
C TYR A 58 13.14 10.07 3.55
N ASN A 59 12.33 9.28 2.86
CA ASN A 59 10.96 9.65 2.51
C ASN A 59 10.03 9.22 3.66
N SER A 60 9.40 10.18 4.33
CA SER A 60 8.39 9.93 5.37
C SER A 60 6.95 9.94 4.82
N ASN A 61 6.77 10.23 3.52
CA ASN A 61 5.45 10.14 2.88
C ASN A 61 5.08 8.67 2.63
N ILE A 62 3.79 8.41 2.44
CA ILE A 62 3.31 7.11 2.01
C ILE A 62 3.73 6.88 0.55
N ASP A 63 4.34 5.74 0.30
CA ASP A 63 4.67 5.20 -1.01
C ASP A 63 4.31 3.71 -0.96
N LEU A 64 3.28 3.32 -1.69
CA LEU A 64 2.77 1.96 -1.72
C LEU A 64 2.75 1.43 -3.14
N LYS A 65 3.69 0.55 -3.44
CA LYS A 65 3.78 -0.14 -4.73
C LYS A 65 3.17 -1.52 -4.61
N LYS A 66 2.29 -1.85 -5.53
CA LYS A 66 1.66 -3.17 -5.59
C LYS A 66 1.83 -3.79 -6.96
N ILE A 67 2.19 -5.06 -6.95
CA ILE A 67 2.23 -5.89 -8.15
C ILE A 67 1.31 -7.08 -7.91
N TYR A 68 0.45 -7.30 -8.85
CA TYR A 68 -0.52 -8.39 -8.84
C TYR A 68 -0.39 -9.21 -10.11
N VAL A 69 -0.20 -10.51 -9.95
CA VAL A 69 -0.09 -11.47 -11.06
C VAL A 69 -1.12 -12.56 -10.87
N ARG A 70 -1.82 -12.92 -11.95
CA ARG A 70 -2.69 -14.09 -11.99
C ARG A 70 -2.49 -14.83 -13.29
N SER A 71 -2.41 -16.15 -13.20
CA SER A 71 -2.38 -17.05 -14.36
C SER A 71 -3.31 -18.23 -14.11
N ASN A 72 -4.18 -18.50 -15.07
CA ASN A 72 -5.02 -19.69 -15.10
C ASN A 72 -4.76 -20.42 -16.42
N ILE A 73 -4.47 -21.71 -16.35
CA ILE A 73 -4.20 -22.55 -17.50
C ILE A 73 -5.05 -23.79 -17.36
N ASP A 74 -5.87 -24.09 -18.34
CA ASP A 74 -6.67 -25.30 -18.45
C ASP A 74 -6.18 -26.10 -19.66
N ILE A 75 -5.89 -27.38 -19.46
CA ILE A 75 -5.41 -28.29 -20.50
C ILE A 75 -6.36 -29.48 -20.54
N ASP A 76 -7.03 -29.71 -21.65
CA ASP A 76 -7.80 -30.90 -21.92
C ASP A 76 -6.87 -32.04 -22.35
N VAL A 77 -6.38 -32.80 -21.37
CA VAL A 77 -5.42 -33.91 -21.57
C VAL A 77 -6.04 -35.03 -22.39
N THR A 78 -7.33 -35.24 -22.18
CA THR A 78 -8.17 -36.15 -22.99
C THR A 78 -9.54 -35.50 -23.15
N LYS A 79 -10.43 -36.12 -23.96
CA LYS A 79 -11.83 -35.65 -24.11
C LYS A 79 -12.63 -35.66 -22.80
N THR A 80 -12.14 -36.42 -21.81
CA THR A 80 -12.81 -36.59 -20.51
C THR A 80 -12.01 -36.07 -19.33
N THR A 81 -10.74 -35.67 -19.55
CA THR A 81 -9.81 -35.27 -18.49
C THR A 81 -9.31 -33.86 -18.73
N THR A 82 -9.58 -32.95 -17.80
CA THR A 82 -9.04 -31.58 -17.81
C THR A 82 -8.10 -31.40 -16.63
N PHE A 83 -6.92 -30.89 -16.89
CA PHE A 83 -5.94 -30.46 -15.89
C PHE A 83 -5.88 -28.94 -15.86
N SER A 84 -6.07 -28.34 -14.68
CA SER A 84 -6.05 -26.90 -14.49
C SER A 84 -4.95 -26.49 -13.52
N VAL A 85 -4.19 -25.45 -13.86
CA VAL A 85 -3.22 -24.80 -12.97
C VAL A 85 -3.62 -23.35 -12.79
N LYS A 86 -3.75 -22.93 -11.53
CA LYS A 86 -4.05 -21.55 -11.15
C LYS A 86 -2.91 -21.03 -10.29
N PHE A 87 -2.42 -19.87 -10.64
CA PHE A 87 -1.37 -19.18 -9.90
C PHE A 87 -1.79 -17.73 -9.64
N SER A 88 -1.53 -17.24 -8.44
CA SER A 88 -1.68 -15.81 -8.14
C SER A 88 -0.56 -15.36 -7.20
N GLY A 89 -0.10 -14.13 -7.42
CA GLY A 89 0.89 -13.47 -6.58
C GLY A 89 0.48 -12.03 -6.33
N ASN A 90 0.51 -11.61 -5.06
CA ASN A 90 0.34 -10.22 -4.64
C ASN A 90 1.61 -9.80 -3.93
N PHE A 91 2.20 -8.70 -4.34
CA PHE A 91 3.42 -8.14 -3.78
C PHE A 91 3.16 -6.69 -3.44
N ASP A 92 3.24 -6.35 -2.16
CA ASP A 92 3.07 -5.00 -1.65
C ASP A 92 4.40 -4.53 -1.06
N ASP A 93 4.90 -3.40 -1.52
CA ASP A 93 6.06 -2.70 -0.94
C ASP A 93 5.58 -1.34 -0.42
N TYR A 94 5.68 -1.16 0.87
CA TYR A 94 5.18 0.01 1.59
C TYR A 94 6.31 0.74 2.30
N THR A 95 6.37 2.04 2.08
CA THR A 95 7.13 2.99 2.90
C THR A 95 6.17 4.08 3.37
N GLY A 96 6.30 4.52 4.61
CA GLY A 96 5.44 5.57 5.13
C GLY A 96 5.82 5.99 6.55
N PRO A 97 5.10 6.96 7.14
CA PRO A 97 5.38 7.46 8.46
C PRO A 97 5.18 6.38 9.54
N ILE A 98 5.88 6.52 10.65
CA ILE A 98 5.69 5.63 11.82
C ILE A 98 4.27 5.73 12.34
N VAL A 99 3.74 6.95 12.44
CA VAL A 99 2.35 7.23 12.83
C VAL A 99 1.44 7.05 11.63
N SER A 100 0.24 6.53 11.83
CA SER A 100 -0.70 6.34 10.75
C SER A 100 -1.08 7.68 10.07
N GLY A 101 -1.33 7.67 8.77
CA GLY A 101 -1.76 8.86 8.03
C GLY A 101 -3.05 9.47 8.59
N ASN A 102 -3.97 8.63 9.10
CA ASN A 102 -5.20 9.08 9.73
C ASN A 102 -4.93 9.83 11.06
N ASP A 103 -4.02 9.31 11.88
CA ASP A 103 -3.65 9.98 13.13
C ASP A 103 -2.91 11.30 12.88
N LEU A 104 -2.03 11.34 11.89
CA LEU A 104 -1.38 12.58 11.46
C LEU A 104 -2.39 13.62 10.99
N TYR A 105 -3.35 13.21 10.17
CA TYR A 105 -4.44 14.08 9.73
C TYR A 105 -5.25 14.61 10.91
N ARG A 106 -5.68 13.75 11.81
CA ARG A 106 -6.46 14.14 13.02
C ARG A 106 -5.66 15.12 13.89
N ARG A 107 -4.37 14.88 14.10
CA ARG A 107 -3.50 15.79 14.85
C ARG A 107 -3.33 17.13 14.16
N ALA A 108 -3.12 17.14 12.84
CA ALA A 108 -3.03 18.38 12.06
C ALA A 108 -4.32 19.21 12.15
N MET A 109 -5.49 18.57 12.16
CA MET A 109 -6.79 19.23 12.31
C MET A 109 -7.07 19.69 13.72
N ALA A 110 -6.55 19.01 14.75
CA ALA A 110 -6.77 19.37 16.14
C ALA A 110 -5.78 20.45 16.66
N THR A 111 -4.65 20.65 15.97
CA THR A 111 -3.56 21.50 16.44
C THR A 111 -3.57 22.84 15.74
N SER A 112 -3.93 23.90 16.47
CA SER A 112 -3.90 25.26 15.93
C SER A 112 -2.47 25.77 15.71
N PRO A 113 -2.14 26.37 14.56
CA PRO A 113 -0.85 27.00 14.32
C PRO A 113 -0.57 28.21 15.23
N VAL A 114 -1.60 28.75 15.87
CA VAL A 114 -1.47 29.85 16.85
C VAL A 114 -0.83 29.38 18.16
N LEU A 115 -1.01 28.11 18.53
CA LEU A 115 -0.45 27.55 19.78
C LEU A 115 1.07 27.40 19.67
N PHE A 116 1.57 26.95 18.55
CA PHE A 116 3.00 26.83 18.23
C PHE A 116 3.19 26.70 16.71
N PRO A 117 4.33 27.18 16.18
CA PRO A 117 4.64 27.02 14.76
C PRO A 117 5.00 25.56 14.43
N LYS A 118 5.17 25.27 13.15
CA LYS A 118 5.60 23.98 12.62
C LYS A 118 6.89 23.51 13.28
N TYR A 119 7.87 24.39 13.41
CA TYR A 119 9.13 24.20 14.12
C TYR A 119 9.75 25.56 14.47
N TYR A 120 10.72 25.55 15.36
CA TYR A 120 11.56 26.71 15.69
C TYR A 120 12.97 26.47 15.15
N MET A 121 13.61 27.52 14.67
CA MET A 121 15.04 27.51 14.39
C MET A 121 15.80 27.70 15.69
N PRO A 122 17.02 27.13 15.83
CA PRO A 122 17.91 27.44 16.96
C PRO A 122 18.11 28.96 17.08
N ASP A 123 18.07 29.45 18.29
CA ASP A 123 18.27 30.86 18.63
C ASP A 123 19.45 31.04 19.61
N GLU A 124 19.73 32.28 20.02
CA GLU A 124 20.83 32.60 20.94
C GLU A 124 20.68 31.93 22.30
N ASN A 125 19.46 31.57 22.72
CA ASN A 125 19.17 30.87 23.98
C ASN A 125 19.36 29.35 23.89
N HIS A 126 19.45 28.80 22.66
CA HIS A 126 19.57 27.38 22.37
C HIS A 126 20.84 27.04 21.60
N THR A 127 21.97 27.68 22.00
CA THR A 127 23.27 27.55 21.34
C THR A 127 23.86 26.14 21.34
N SER A 128 23.42 25.30 22.26
CA SER A 128 23.82 23.87 22.33
C SER A 128 23.10 22.98 21.28
N THR A 129 22.12 23.53 20.53
CA THR A 129 21.29 22.79 19.61
C THR A 129 21.57 23.21 18.18
N SER A 130 21.97 22.28 17.32
CA SER A 130 22.22 22.54 15.89
C SER A 130 21.06 22.19 14.98
N HIS A 131 19.99 21.62 15.54
CA HIS A 131 18.80 21.16 14.78
C HIS A 131 17.57 22.00 15.14
N ILE A 132 16.51 21.86 14.33
CA ILE A 132 15.22 22.49 14.58
C ILE A 132 14.59 21.96 15.86
N LEU A 133 13.82 22.82 16.53
CA LEU A 133 13.10 22.50 17.76
C LEU A 133 11.61 22.41 17.47
N PHE A 134 10.91 21.60 18.26
CA PHE A 134 9.48 21.36 18.08
C PHE A 134 8.70 21.88 19.29
N GLY A 135 7.70 22.72 19.03
CA GLY A 135 6.76 23.14 20.04
C GLY A 135 5.69 22.10 20.29
N ASN A 136 5.11 22.18 21.47
CA ASN A 136 3.93 21.43 21.89
C ASN A 136 3.07 22.30 22.81
N ALA A 137 1.85 21.87 23.09
CA ALA A 137 0.95 22.59 24.00
C ALA A 137 0.07 21.61 24.80
N GLY A 138 -0.60 22.13 25.84
CA GLY A 138 -1.57 21.36 26.63
C GLY A 138 -0.97 20.17 27.36
N ASP A 139 0.17 20.36 28.01
CA ASP A 139 0.87 19.30 28.78
C ASP A 139 1.12 18.01 27.96
N GLY A 140 1.37 18.16 26.67
CA GLY A 140 1.60 17.05 25.75
C GLY A 140 0.34 16.54 25.04
N ASN A 141 -0.83 17.13 25.30
CA ASN A 141 -2.09 16.74 24.64
C ASN A 141 -2.14 17.14 23.16
N TYR A 142 -1.47 18.23 22.80
CA TYR A 142 -1.37 18.71 21.42
C TYR A 142 0.03 18.43 20.86
N ILE A 143 0.28 17.18 20.50
CA ILE A 143 1.56 16.75 19.94
C ILE A 143 1.73 17.40 18.56
N ASN A 144 2.93 17.96 18.31
CA ASN A 144 3.25 18.59 17.05
C ASN A 144 3.15 17.59 15.88
N PRO A 145 2.19 17.76 14.96
CA PRO A 145 1.97 16.81 13.87
C PRO A 145 3.14 16.77 12.89
N TYR A 146 3.88 17.87 12.72
CA TYR A 146 5.06 17.89 11.87
C TYR A 146 6.20 17.06 12.47
N ALA A 147 6.46 17.17 13.77
CA ALA A 147 7.44 16.34 14.45
C ALA A 147 7.12 14.85 14.29
N GLU A 148 5.86 14.49 14.44
CA GLU A 148 5.38 13.10 14.24
C GLU A 148 5.56 12.63 12.80
N MET A 149 5.35 13.51 11.82
CA MET A 149 5.47 13.19 10.40
C MET A 149 6.93 12.92 10.01
N ILE A 150 7.89 13.64 10.61
CA ILE A 150 9.30 13.58 10.21
C ILE A 150 10.19 12.77 11.16
N ARG A 151 9.68 12.21 12.26
CA ARG A 151 10.49 11.51 13.26
C ARG A 151 11.04 10.17 12.80
N GLY A 152 10.66 9.69 11.64
CA GLY A 152 11.11 8.45 11.05
C GLY A 152 10.12 7.89 10.04
N TYR A 153 10.42 6.71 9.55
CA TYR A 153 9.58 5.98 8.62
C TYR A 153 9.50 4.50 9.01
N LYS A 154 8.53 3.82 8.51
CA LYS A 154 8.41 2.37 8.54
C LYS A 154 8.37 1.85 7.12
N GLN A 155 9.00 0.71 6.91
CA GLN A 155 9.00 0.00 5.63
C GLN A 155 8.66 -1.47 5.88
N TYR A 156 7.85 -2.03 5.02
CA TYR A 156 7.59 -3.46 5.01
C TYR A 156 7.24 -3.92 3.60
N THR A 157 7.61 -5.15 3.32
CA THR A 157 7.25 -5.85 2.09
C THR A 157 6.38 -7.02 2.45
N ASN A 158 5.21 -7.13 1.83
CA ASN A 158 4.30 -8.26 2.00
C ASN A 158 4.14 -8.99 0.67
N SER A 159 4.28 -10.31 0.68
CA SER A 159 4.03 -11.12 -0.49
C SER A 159 3.14 -12.32 -0.17
N VAL A 160 2.11 -12.51 -0.99
CA VAL A 160 1.21 -13.65 -0.91
C VAL A 160 1.23 -14.36 -2.25
N ILE A 161 1.70 -15.61 -2.26
CA ILE A 161 1.77 -16.44 -3.44
C ILE A 161 0.86 -17.64 -3.21
N SER A 162 -0.07 -17.88 -4.15
CA SER A 162 -0.97 -19.02 -4.13
C SER A 162 -0.85 -19.81 -5.43
N ALA A 163 -0.77 -21.11 -5.30
CA ALA A 163 -0.78 -22.05 -6.43
C ALA A 163 -1.79 -23.16 -6.17
N GLN A 164 -2.53 -23.54 -7.20
CA GLN A 164 -3.51 -24.63 -7.17
C GLN A 164 -3.38 -25.46 -8.44
N ALA A 165 -3.32 -26.76 -8.28
CA ALA A 165 -3.47 -27.73 -9.35
C ALA A 165 -4.78 -28.50 -9.16
N GLU A 166 -5.50 -28.71 -10.23
CA GLU A 166 -6.82 -29.34 -10.24
C GLU A 166 -6.90 -30.34 -11.39
N LEU A 167 -7.37 -31.53 -11.11
CA LEU A 167 -7.67 -32.56 -12.10
C LEU A 167 -9.16 -32.85 -12.07
N ASN A 168 -9.82 -32.70 -13.20
CA ASN A 168 -11.24 -33.01 -13.37
C ASN A 168 -11.38 -34.15 -14.38
N GLN A 169 -12.00 -35.27 -13.94
CA GLN A 169 -12.26 -36.45 -14.75
C GLN A 169 -13.76 -36.66 -14.91
N LYS A 170 -14.26 -36.64 -16.13
CA LYS A 170 -15.63 -37.06 -16.44
C LYS A 170 -15.70 -38.55 -16.49
N LEU A 171 -16.71 -39.10 -15.85
CA LEU A 171 -16.98 -40.57 -15.73
C LEU A 171 -18.33 -40.94 -16.38
N ASP A 172 -18.68 -40.26 -17.46
CA ASP A 172 -19.94 -40.51 -18.20
C ASP A 172 -20.06 -41.96 -18.68
N PHE A 173 -18.93 -42.66 -18.79
CA PHE A 173 -18.89 -44.08 -19.13
C PHE A 173 -19.40 -45.00 -17.99
N ILE A 174 -19.47 -44.50 -16.76
CA ILE A 174 -20.08 -45.22 -15.61
C ILE A 174 -21.52 -44.76 -15.44
N THR A 175 -21.70 -43.42 -15.37
CA THR A 175 -23.04 -42.83 -15.21
C THR A 175 -23.03 -41.48 -15.89
N PRO A 176 -23.98 -41.17 -16.79
CA PRO A 176 -24.06 -39.86 -17.43
C PRO A 176 -24.10 -38.71 -16.43
N GLY A 177 -23.23 -37.71 -16.60
CA GLY A 177 -23.11 -36.54 -15.73
C GLY A 177 -22.24 -36.74 -14.50
N LEU A 178 -21.69 -37.94 -14.25
CA LEU A 178 -20.76 -38.18 -13.15
C LEU A 178 -19.39 -37.60 -13.45
N SER A 179 -18.80 -36.90 -12.51
CA SER A 179 -17.41 -36.44 -12.57
C SER A 179 -16.73 -36.48 -11.21
N ILE A 180 -15.42 -36.64 -11.23
CA ILE A 180 -14.55 -36.54 -10.04
C ILE A 180 -13.60 -35.37 -10.23
N LYS A 181 -13.49 -34.55 -9.19
CA LYS A 181 -12.55 -33.43 -9.11
C LYS A 181 -11.60 -33.66 -7.94
N VAL A 182 -10.30 -33.57 -8.24
CA VAL A 182 -9.24 -33.62 -7.24
C VAL A 182 -8.43 -32.33 -7.38
N PHE A 183 -8.10 -31.70 -6.27
CA PHE A 183 -7.26 -30.49 -6.30
C PHE A 183 -6.28 -30.49 -5.13
N ALA A 184 -5.14 -29.84 -5.36
CA ALA A 184 -4.15 -29.50 -4.34
C ALA A 184 -3.87 -27.99 -4.42
N SER A 185 -3.78 -27.32 -3.28
CA SER A 185 -3.46 -25.90 -3.23
C SER A 185 -2.46 -25.61 -2.14
N THR A 186 -1.64 -24.59 -2.38
CA THR A 186 -0.70 -24.05 -1.40
C THR A 186 -0.73 -22.53 -1.44
N THR A 187 -0.57 -21.92 -0.25
CA THR A 187 -0.43 -20.48 -0.12
C THR A 187 0.77 -20.18 0.77
N ARG A 188 1.65 -19.31 0.31
CA ARG A 188 2.81 -18.82 1.07
C ARG A 188 2.65 -17.33 1.29
N ASN A 189 2.74 -16.93 2.56
CA ASN A 189 2.80 -15.54 2.98
C ASN A 189 4.22 -15.23 3.46
N SER A 190 4.75 -14.05 3.11
CA SER A 190 6.02 -13.53 3.60
C SER A 190 5.84 -12.05 3.95
N TYR A 191 6.42 -11.66 5.09
CA TYR A 191 6.35 -10.31 5.64
C TYR A 191 7.75 -9.77 5.86
#